data_923fe112c88d79f81840f41328339b50
#
_entry.id   923fe112c88d79f81840f41328339b50
#
_cell.length_a   1.000
_cell.length_b   1.000
_cell.length_c   1.000
_cell.angle_alpha   90.00
_cell.angle_beta   90.00
_cell.angle_gamma   90.00
#
_symmetry.space_group_name_H-M   'P 1'
#
loop_
_entity.id
_entity.type
_entity.pdbx_description
1 polymer ?
#
loop_
_entity_poly.entity_id
_entity_poly.type
_entity_poly.pdbx_seq_one_letter_code
_entity_poly.pdbx_strand_id
1 'polypeptide(L)'
;PADGTWTMVFAGSAANSCSPFNGVIGAAVSMDGARANWRLLPPIVSADGVNNELERPHIVYHAGLYYLFWSTQEQVFDPAGPTGPTGLYGMVARRLHGPWEPLNGTGLVFANPPAAPRQAYGWLVLPDLSVVSFVDDWGDAQGPQDRRFGGTFAPILQLGLDGPRAALRPE
;
A
#
# COMPACT_ATOMS: atom_id res chain seq x y z
N PRO A 1 -20.35 -7.42 -0.62
CA PRO A 1 -20.50 -8.66 0.15
C PRO A 1 -21.94 -9.17 0.08
N ALA A 2 -22.13 -10.49 0.21
CA ALA A 2 -23.46 -11.11 0.12
C ALA A 2 -24.38 -10.73 1.30
N ASP A 3 -23.82 -10.23 2.39
CA ASP A 3 -24.53 -9.79 3.60
C ASP A 3 -24.81 -8.28 3.65
N GLY A 4 -24.47 -7.54 2.58
CA GLY A 4 -24.64 -6.09 2.53
C GLY A 4 -23.59 -5.30 3.33
N THR A 5 -22.64 -5.95 3.99
CA THR A 5 -21.57 -5.29 4.75
C THR A 5 -20.49 -4.77 3.80
N TRP A 6 -20.09 -3.52 3.96
CA TRP A 6 -18.97 -2.92 3.24
C TRP A 6 -17.82 -2.62 4.19
N THR A 7 -16.62 -2.92 3.76
CA THR A 7 -15.39 -2.53 4.47
C THR A 7 -14.60 -1.55 3.59
N MET A 8 -14.21 -0.45 4.19
CA MET A 8 -13.32 0.55 3.58
C MET A 8 -11.99 0.50 4.31
N VAL A 9 -10.89 0.53 3.57
CA VAL A 9 -9.54 0.76 4.09
C VAL A 9 -9.03 2.10 3.58
N PHE A 10 -8.28 2.82 4.39
CA PHE A 10 -7.80 4.17 4.06
C PHE A 10 -6.49 4.47 4.77
N ALA A 11 -5.66 5.31 4.15
CA ALA A 11 -4.47 5.86 4.77
C ALA A 11 -4.86 6.95 5.78
N GLY A 12 -4.13 7.03 6.87
CA GLY A 12 -4.35 8.03 7.90
C GLY A 12 -3.15 8.15 8.84
N SER A 13 -3.30 8.96 9.88
CA SER A 13 -2.31 9.15 10.93
C SER A 13 -2.90 8.81 12.29
N ALA A 14 -2.07 8.29 13.20
CA ALA A 14 -2.47 7.99 14.57
C ALA A 14 -2.70 9.28 15.36
N ALA A 15 -3.95 9.57 15.74
CA ALA A 15 -4.34 10.85 16.37
C ALA A 15 -3.65 11.11 17.72
N ASN A 16 -3.24 10.06 18.43
CA ASN A 16 -2.64 10.17 19.77
C ASN A 16 -1.13 9.91 19.77
N SER A 17 -0.49 9.91 18.59
CA SER A 17 0.95 9.74 18.48
C SER A 17 1.69 11.02 18.81
N CYS A 18 2.84 10.90 19.48
CA CYS A 18 3.81 11.98 19.67
C CYS A 18 4.88 11.98 18.56
N SER A 19 4.88 10.97 17.68
CA SER A 19 5.81 10.87 16.56
C SER A 19 5.28 11.58 15.31
N PRO A 20 6.12 12.28 14.54
CA PRO A 20 5.75 12.74 13.21
C PRO A 20 5.62 11.57 12.20
N PHE A 21 6.23 10.42 12.51
CA PHE A 21 6.14 9.19 11.71
C PHE A 21 5.03 8.29 12.26
N ASN A 22 3.78 8.65 12.00
CA ASN A 22 2.63 8.05 12.65
C ASN A 22 1.57 7.51 11.68
N GLY A 23 2.02 7.05 10.51
CA GLY A 23 1.16 6.49 9.49
C GLY A 23 0.39 5.26 9.96
N VAL A 24 -0.87 5.15 9.56
CA VAL A 24 -1.72 3.99 9.82
C VAL A 24 -2.53 3.63 8.57
N ILE A 25 -2.93 2.37 8.48
CA ILE A 25 -4.03 1.95 7.62
C ILE A 25 -5.25 1.76 8.49
N GLY A 26 -6.18 2.67 8.37
CA GLY A 26 -7.47 2.63 9.04
C GLY A 26 -8.47 1.72 8.33
N ALA A 27 -9.50 1.33 9.04
CA ALA A 27 -10.63 0.60 8.49
C ALA A 27 -11.96 1.15 9.01
N ALA A 28 -12.99 1.02 8.20
CA ALA A 28 -14.36 1.32 8.58
C ALA A 28 -15.33 0.31 7.98
N VAL A 29 -16.45 0.07 8.65
CA VAL A 29 -17.52 -0.81 8.15
C VAL A 29 -18.82 -0.06 8.05
N SER A 30 -19.58 -0.33 6.98
CA SER A 30 -20.97 0.08 6.82
C SER A 30 -21.85 -1.15 6.79
N MET A 31 -22.82 -1.22 7.69
CA MET A 31 -23.72 -2.36 7.88
C MET A 31 -25.07 -2.19 7.14
N ASP A 32 -25.32 -1.02 6.60
CA ASP A 32 -26.64 -0.65 6.05
C ASP A 32 -26.77 -0.86 4.54
N GLY A 33 -25.73 -1.41 3.89
CA GLY A 33 -25.68 -1.61 2.43
C GLY A 33 -25.66 -0.30 1.62
N ALA A 34 -26.01 0.83 2.21
CA ALA A 34 -26.08 2.13 1.56
C ALA A 34 -24.74 2.85 1.46
N ARG A 35 -23.72 2.30 2.10
CA ARG A 35 -22.38 2.92 2.18
C ARG A 35 -22.38 4.34 2.76
N ALA A 36 -23.35 4.65 3.60
CA ALA A 36 -23.54 5.98 4.16
C ALA A 36 -23.11 6.08 5.61
N ASN A 37 -23.44 5.06 6.43
CA ASN A 37 -23.17 5.06 7.87
C ASN A 37 -21.92 4.20 8.16
N TRP A 38 -20.79 4.85 8.33
CA TRP A 38 -19.52 4.18 8.57
C TRP A 38 -19.14 4.19 10.05
N ARG A 39 -18.81 3.03 10.57
CA ARG A 39 -18.24 2.87 11.91
C ARG A 39 -16.75 2.60 11.78
N LEU A 40 -15.93 3.44 12.38
CA LEU A 40 -14.48 3.25 12.43
C LEU A 40 -14.13 2.00 13.25
N LEU A 41 -13.15 1.29 12.79
CA LEU A 41 -12.49 0.18 13.48
C LEU A 41 -11.11 0.62 13.95
N PRO A 42 -10.49 -0.13 14.88
CA PRO A 42 -9.06 0.04 15.13
C PRO A 42 -8.24 -0.09 13.84
N PRO A 43 -7.11 0.62 13.72
CA PRO A 43 -6.23 0.48 12.57
C PRO A 43 -5.83 -0.97 12.31
N ILE A 44 -5.78 -1.36 11.03
CA ILE A 44 -5.29 -2.68 10.61
C ILE A 44 -3.77 -2.74 10.73
N VAL A 45 -3.11 -1.66 10.30
CA VAL A 45 -1.65 -1.51 10.37
C VAL A 45 -1.34 -0.21 11.08
N SER A 46 -0.37 -0.24 11.98
CA SER A 46 0.22 0.95 12.59
C SER A 46 1.72 0.95 12.34
N ALA A 47 2.21 2.03 11.76
CA ALA A 47 3.63 2.32 11.57
C ALA A 47 4.07 3.49 12.46
N ASP A 48 3.41 3.65 13.62
CA ASP A 48 3.72 4.71 14.59
C ASP A 48 5.17 4.58 15.09
N GLY A 49 5.93 5.67 14.98
CA GLY A 49 7.37 5.73 15.24
C GLY A 49 8.24 5.13 14.13
N VAL A 50 7.66 4.77 12.96
CA VAL A 50 8.39 4.10 11.88
C VAL A 50 8.22 4.81 10.54
N ASN A 51 6.98 5.11 10.15
CA ASN A 51 6.70 5.61 8.81
C ASN A 51 5.50 6.57 8.85
N ASN A 52 5.56 7.63 8.05
CA ASN A 52 4.51 8.64 8.02
C ASN A 52 3.40 8.34 7.01
N GLU A 53 3.67 7.57 5.96
CA GLU A 53 2.75 7.40 4.83
C GLU A 53 2.62 5.94 4.40
N LEU A 54 1.42 5.38 4.59
CA LEU A 54 1.02 4.07 4.09
C LEU A 54 -0.07 4.31 3.04
N GLU A 55 0.34 4.65 1.82
CA GLU A 55 -0.54 5.21 0.82
C GLU A 55 -1.30 4.18 -0.01
N ARG A 56 -2.52 4.57 -0.43
CA ARG A 56 -3.36 3.81 -1.36
C ARG A 56 -3.60 2.37 -0.92
N PRO A 57 -3.98 2.15 0.36
CA PRO A 57 -4.24 0.80 0.84
C PRO A 57 -5.43 0.20 0.08
N HIS A 58 -5.29 -1.07 -0.30
CA HIS A 58 -6.34 -1.83 -0.95
C HIS A 58 -6.24 -3.31 -0.62
N ILE A 59 -7.34 -4.03 -0.75
CA ILE A 59 -7.42 -5.45 -0.43
C ILE A 59 -7.81 -6.24 -1.66
N VAL A 60 -7.06 -7.31 -1.92
CA VAL A 60 -7.37 -8.33 -2.92
C VAL A 60 -7.70 -9.63 -2.20
N TYR A 61 -8.79 -10.30 -2.62
CA TYR A 61 -9.10 -11.65 -2.18
C TYR A 61 -8.63 -12.64 -3.23
N HIS A 62 -7.73 -13.53 -2.85
CA HIS A 62 -7.16 -14.52 -3.77
C HIS A 62 -6.89 -15.84 -3.05
N ALA A 63 -7.26 -16.97 -3.69
CA ALA A 63 -7.03 -18.33 -3.19
C ALA A 63 -7.45 -18.56 -1.72
N GLY A 64 -8.58 -17.95 -1.29
CA GLY A 64 -9.10 -18.11 0.07
C GLY A 64 -8.47 -17.21 1.12
N LEU A 65 -7.60 -16.30 0.73
CA LEU A 65 -6.89 -15.35 1.60
C LEU A 65 -7.17 -13.90 1.21
N TYR A 66 -7.08 -13.01 2.17
CA TYR A 66 -7.11 -11.56 1.98
C TYR A 66 -5.68 -11.04 1.99
N TYR A 67 -5.36 -10.22 0.99
CA TYR A 67 -4.06 -9.56 0.84
C TYR A 67 -4.29 -8.06 0.88
N LEU A 68 -3.70 -7.41 1.87
CA LEU A 68 -3.70 -5.96 2.01
C LEU A 68 -2.39 -5.44 1.41
N PHE A 69 -2.49 -4.46 0.53
CA PHE A 69 -1.34 -3.82 -0.10
C PHE A 69 -1.37 -2.32 0.14
N TRP A 70 -0.19 -1.69 0.16
CA TRP A 70 -0.02 -0.24 0.17
C TRP A 70 1.32 0.13 -0.46
N SER A 71 1.43 1.39 -0.92
CA SER A 71 2.69 1.98 -1.38
C SER A 71 3.29 2.83 -0.28
N THR A 72 4.60 2.86 -0.18
CA THR A 72 5.32 3.84 0.65
C THR A 72 6.66 4.22 0.01
N GLN A 73 7.19 5.35 0.42
CA GLN A 73 8.44 5.91 -0.11
C GLN A 73 9.54 5.83 0.95
N GLU A 74 10.79 5.69 0.51
CA GLU A 74 11.95 5.61 1.39
C GLU A 74 12.08 6.84 2.31
N GLN A 75 11.82 8.05 1.78
CA GLN A 75 12.00 9.31 2.51
C GLN A 75 10.97 9.58 3.60
N VAL A 76 9.90 8.78 3.70
CA VAL A 76 8.85 8.95 4.72
C VAL A 76 9.02 8.03 5.93
N PHE A 77 10.08 7.24 5.96
CA PHE A 77 10.48 6.48 7.14
C PHE A 77 11.23 7.38 8.15
N ASP A 78 11.10 7.04 9.43
CA ASP A 78 11.94 7.63 10.47
C ASP A 78 13.42 7.27 10.23
N PRO A 79 14.30 8.24 9.97
CA PRO A 79 15.72 7.96 9.73
C PRO A 79 16.44 7.39 10.95
N ALA A 80 15.87 7.53 12.15
CA ALA A 80 16.41 6.97 13.39
C ALA A 80 15.90 5.56 13.69
N GLY A 81 14.91 5.07 12.91
CA GLY A 81 14.26 3.78 13.10
C GLY A 81 14.51 2.80 11.96
N PRO A 82 13.69 1.75 11.89
CA PRO A 82 13.68 0.85 10.74
C PRO A 82 13.29 1.58 9.46
N THR A 83 14.05 1.39 8.40
CA THR A 83 13.79 2.00 7.08
C THR A 83 13.48 0.93 6.05
N GLY A 84 12.93 1.35 4.90
CA GLY A 84 12.66 0.48 3.76
C GLY A 84 12.69 1.24 2.45
N PRO A 85 12.84 0.55 1.32
CA PRO A 85 12.87 1.19 0.00
C PRO A 85 11.48 1.69 -0.41
N THR A 86 11.45 2.61 -1.37
CA THR A 86 10.21 2.94 -2.11
C THR A 86 9.69 1.69 -2.82
N GLY A 87 8.48 1.24 -2.46
CA GLY A 87 7.97 -0.04 -2.94
C GLY A 87 6.52 -0.31 -2.62
N LEU A 88 6.08 -1.47 -3.08
CA LEU A 88 4.82 -2.09 -2.71
C LEU A 88 5.05 -2.95 -1.47
N TYR A 89 4.24 -2.73 -0.46
CA TYR A 89 4.22 -3.50 0.78
C TYR A 89 2.88 -4.22 0.93
N GLY A 90 2.85 -5.26 1.75
CA GLY A 90 1.60 -5.95 1.98
C GLY A 90 1.62 -6.92 3.15
N MET A 91 0.42 -7.33 3.52
CA MET A 91 0.13 -8.32 4.55
C MET A 91 -0.91 -9.31 4.05
N VAL A 92 -0.97 -10.48 4.67
CA VAL A 92 -1.95 -11.53 4.37
C VAL A 92 -2.74 -11.91 5.60
N ALA A 93 -4.01 -12.27 5.43
CA ALA A 93 -4.88 -12.77 6.49
C ALA A 93 -5.89 -13.80 5.97
N ARG A 94 -6.32 -14.69 6.84
CA ARG A 94 -7.42 -15.64 6.56
C ARG A 94 -8.80 -14.98 6.68
N ARG A 95 -8.91 -13.87 7.39
CA ARG A 95 -10.14 -13.12 7.61
C ARG A 95 -9.91 -11.65 7.31
N LEU A 96 -10.93 -10.99 6.79
CA LEU A 96 -10.86 -9.57 6.38
C LEU A 96 -10.40 -8.63 7.51
N HIS A 97 -10.69 -8.96 8.75
CA HIS A 97 -10.29 -8.16 9.90
C HIS A 97 -9.06 -8.72 10.64
N GLY A 98 -8.30 -9.61 10.00
CA GLY A 98 -7.08 -10.18 10.54
C GLY A 98 -7.27 -11.41 11.45
N PRO A 99 -6.26 -11.81 12.18
CA PRO A 99 -4.95 -11.14 12.26
C PRO A 99 -4.21 -11.11 10.93
N TRP A 100 -3.43 -10.06 10.72
CA TRP A 100 -2.64 -9.84 9.52
C TRP A 100 -1.17 -10.18 9.77
N GLU A 101 -0.55 -10.87 8.81
CA GLU A 101 0.86 -11.25 8.83
C GLU A 101 1.58 -10.56 7.67
N PRO A 102 2.83 -10.05 7.87
CA PRO A 102 3.56 -9.39 6.81
C PRO A 102 3.94 -10.38 5.70
N LEU A 103 3.73 -9.99 4.45
CA LEU A 103 4.23 -10.74 3.30
C LEU A 103 5.76 -10.79 3.32
N ASN A 104 6.34 -11.90 2.88
CA ASN A 104 7.79 -12.13 2.82
C ASN A 104 8.52 -11.92 4.16
N GLY A 105 7.80 -11.94 5.29
CA GLY A 105 8.33 -11.71 6.62
C GLY A 105 8.61 -10.23 6.97
N THR A 106 8.82 -9.38 5.97
CA THR A 106 9.11 -7.93 6.16
C THR A 106 7.98 -7.01 5.73
N GLY A 107 7.00 -7.56 5.03
CA GLY A 107 5.95 -6.78 4.37
C GLY A 107 6.33 -6.28 2.98
N LEU A 108 7.61 -6.21 2.64
CA LEU A 108 8.03 -5.77 1.31
C LEU A 108 7.70 -6.84 0.25
N VAL A 109 6.92 -6.44 -0.76
CA VAL A 109 6.57 -7.29 -1.90
C VAL A 109 7.60 -7.13 -3.01
N PHE A 110 7.83 -5.91 -3.44
CA PHE A 110 8.93 -5.50 -4.33
C PHE A 110 9.20 -4.00 -4.19
N ALA A 111 10.35 -3.57 -4.66
CA ALA A 111 10.78 -2.17 -4.62
C ALA A 111 11.27 -1.70 -5.98
N ASN A 112 11.35 -0.39 -6.13
CA ASN A 112 12.13 0.20 -7.22
C ASN A 112 13.59 -0.21 -7.13
N PRO A 113 14.29 -0.35 -8.27
CA PRO A 113 15.73 -0.61 -8.26
C PRO A 113 16.49 0.49 -7.50
N PRO A 114 17.55 0.14 -6.73
CA PRO A 114 18.35 1.14 -6.03
C PRO A 114 18.95 2.22 -6.95
N ALA A 115 19.23 1.87 -8.21
CA ALA A 115 19.73 2.81 -9.21
C ALA A 115 18.65 3.77 -9.75
N ALA A 116 17.38 3.48 -9.51
CA ALA A 116 16.23 4.27 -9.95
C ALA A 116 15.12 4.26 -8.89
N PRO A 117 15.37 4.80 -7.69
CA PRO A 117 14.47 4.66 -6.53
C PRO A 117 13.11 5.35 -6.72
N ARG A 118 12.98 6.19 -7.74
CA ARG A 118 11.75 6.90 -8.12
C ARG A 118 11.16 6.43 -9.45
N GLN A 119 11.53 5.22 -9.91
CA GLN A 119 11.15 4.72 -11.24
C GLN A 119 9.64 4.57 -11.40
N ALA A 120 8.95 4.08 -10.39
CA ALA A 120 7.50 3.92 -10.41
C ALA A 120 6.90 4.13 -9.01
N TYR A 121 5.61 4.44 -8.97
CA TYR A 121 4.89 4.62 -7.70
C TYR A 121 3.39 4.32 -7.83
N GLY A 122 2.71 4.22 -6.68
CA GLY A 122 1.26 4.11 -6.61
C GLY A 122 0.72 2.79 -7.15
N TRP A 123 1.39 1.70 -6.82
CA TRP A 123 1.02 0.36 -7.29
C TRP A 123 -0.36 -0.05 -6.79
N LEU A 124 -1.20 -0.48 -7.73
CA LEU A 124 -2.51 -1.06 -7.48
C LEU A 124 -2.51 -2.51 -7.98
N VAL A 125 -2.70 -3.45 -7.08
CA VAL A 125 -2.86 -4.87 -7.41
C VAL A 125 -4.33 -5.13 -7.74
N LEU A 126 -4.60 -5.60 -8.95
CA LEU A 126 -5.94 -5.94 -9.42
C LEU A 126 -6.32 -7.38 -9.03
N PRO A 127 -7.61 -7.76 -9.12
CA PRO A 127 -8.06 -9.11 -8.74
C PRO A 127 -7.42 -10.26 -9.55
N ASP A 128 -6.95 -10.01 -10.75
CA ASP A 128 -6.21 -10.94 -11.61
C ASP A 128 -4.70 -10.98 -11.30
N LEU A 129 -4.28 -10.25 -10.26
CA LEU A 129 -2.90 -10.07 -9.81
C LEU A 129 -2.02 -9.29 -10.79
N SER A 130 -2.59 -8.64 -11.79
CA SER A 130 -1.84 -7.61 -12.52
C SER A 130 -1.63 -6.39 -11.62
N VAL A 131 -0.46 -5.75 -11.75
CA VAL A 131 -0.08 -4.58 -10.98
C VAL A 131 0.05 -3.40 -11.92
N VAL A 132 -0.79 -2.41 -11.73
CA VAL A 132 -0.71 -1.14 -12.46
C VAL A 132 -0.06 -0.09 -11.59
N SER A 133 0.75 0.75 -12.19
CA SER A 133 1.43 1.86 -11.53
C SER A 133 1.73 2.96 -12.54
N PHE A 134 2.35 4.02 -12.09
CA PHE A 134 2.76 5.09 -12.98
C PHE A 134 4.21 5.50 -12.72
N VAL A 135 4.84 6.04 -13.74
CA VAL A 135 6.12 6.73 -13.67
C VAL A 135 5.83 8.21 -13.55
N ASP A 136 6.17 8.81 -12.43
CA ASP A 136 6.11 10.26 -12.25
C ASP A 136 7.32 10.89 -12.93
N ASP A 137 7.06 11.74 -13.91
CA ASP A 137 8.08 12.63 -14.41
C ASP A 137 8.05 13.94 -13.61
N TRP A 138 8.87 13.96 -12.56
CA TRP A 138 9.08 15.18 -11.76
C TRP A 138 9.89 16.24 -12.50
N GLY A 139 10.29 15.94 -13.75
CA GLY A 139 11.14 16.77 -14.57
C GLY A 139 12.58 16.86 -14.07
N ASP A 140 13.47 17.25 -14.94
CA ASP A 140 14.80 17.67 -14.54
C ASP A 140 14.66 18.98 -13.74
N ALA A 141 15.25 19.06 -12.54
CA ALA A 141 15.20 20.27 -11.71
C ALA A 141 15.75 21.52 -12.43
N GLN A 142 16.45 21.32 -13.54
CA GLN A 142 17.01 22.35 -14.41
C GLN A 142 16.22 22.56 -15.73
N GLY A 143 15.20 21.73 -15.97
CA GLY A 143 14.35 21.85 -17.16
C GLY A 143 13.34 23.02 -17.08
N PRO A 144 12.72 23.41 -18.22
CA PRO A 144 11.65 24.39 -18.23
C PRO A 144 10.53 24.00 -17.26
N GLN A 145 10.00 24.98 -16.51
CA GLN A 145 8.97 24.74 -15.47
C GLN A 145 7.67 24.10 -16.01
N ASP A 146 7.39 24.29 -17.29
CA ASP A 146 6.24 23.75 -18.01
C ASP A 146 6.32 22.22 -18.26
N ARG A 147 7.49 21.59 -18.04
CA ARG A 147 7.71 20.14 -18.16
C ARG A 147 7.85 19.41 -16.85
N ARG A 148 7.58 20.05 -15.72
CA ARG A 148 7.80 19.48 -14.38
C ARG A 148 6.72 18.51 -13.92
N PHE A 149 5.61 18.45 -14.61
CA PHE A 149 4.49 17.59 -14.26
C PHE A 149 4.08 16.76 -15.48
N GLY A 150 4.76 15.68 -15.66
CA GLY A 150 4.40 14.64 -16.60
C GLY A 150 4.33 13.32 -15.90
N GLY A 151 3.73 12.37 -16.54
CA GLY A 151 3.69 11.01 -16.06
C GLY A 151 3.11 10.10 -17.13
N THR A 152 3.42 8.83 -17.02
CA THR A 152 2.85 7.79 -17.88
C THR A 152 2.59 6.55 -17.05
N PHE A 153 1.73 5.68 -17.54
CA PHE A 153 1.61 4.35 -16.95
C PHE A 153 2.92 3.59 -17.08
N ALA A 154 3.35 2.96 -15.99
CA ALA A 154 4.42 2.00 -16.02
C ALA A 154 3.95 0.71 -16.73
N PRO A 155 4.88 -0.12 -17.24
CA PRO A 155 4.54 -1.45 -17.72
C PRO A 155 3.74 -2.23 -16.67
N ILE A 156 2.71 -2.97 -17.10
CA ILE A 156 1.92 -3.81 -16.21
C ILE A 156 2.80 -4.98 -15.76
N LEU A 157 2.87 -5.17 -14.45
CA LEU A 157 3.59 -6.29 -13.84
C LEU A 157 2.59 -7.40 -13.47
N GLN A 158 3.08 -8.63 -13.34
CA GLN A 158 2.28 -9.75 -12.87
C GLN A 158 2.78 -10.23 -11.52
N LEU A 159 1.91 -10.25 -10.52
CA LEU A 159 2.22 -10.71 -9.18
C LEU A 159 1.90 -12.20 -9.02
N GLY A 160 2.76 -12.94 -8.32
CA GLY A 160 2.48 -14.27 -7.81
C GLY A 160 2.27 -14.21 -6.32
N LEU A 161 1.20 -14.87 -5.82
CA LEU A 161 0.87 -14.99 -4.39
C LEU A 161 0.78 -16.47 -4.02
N ASP A 162 1.45 -16.84 -2.91
CA ASP A 162 1.38 -18.18 -2.32
C ASP A 162 1.46 -18.06 -0.80
N GLY A 163 0.27 -18.05 -0.14
CA GLY A 163 0.18 -17.80 1.28
C GLY A 163 0.87 -16.50 1.69
N PRO A 164 1.88 -16.54 2.60
CA PRO A 164 2.61 -15.35 3.02
C PRO A 164 3.71 -14.91 2.04
N ARG A 165 3.84 -15.55 0.90
CA ARG A 165 4.85 -15.21 -0.12
C ARG A 165 4.23 -14.43 -1.27
N ALA A 166 4.94 -13.40 -1.69
CA ALA A 166 4.58 -12.58 -2.84
C ALA A 166 5.84 -12.24 -3.64
N ALA A 167 5.77 -12.37 -4.97
CA ALA A 167 6.88 -12.04 -5.86
C ALA A 167 6.35 -11.65 -7.24
N LEU A 168 7.10 -10.85 -7.97
CA LEU A 168 6.84 -10.63 -9.39
C LEU A 168 7.09 -11.94 -10.15
N ARG A 169 6.18 -12.26 -11.07
CA ARG A 169 6.38 -13.38 -12.00
C ARG A 169 7.32 -12.92 -13.11
N PRO A 170 8.29 -13.74 -13.52
CA PRO A 170 9.06 -13.47 -14.72
C PRO A 170 8.12 -13.50 -15.93
N GLU A 171 8.40 -12.65 -16.91
CA GLU A 171 7.75 -12.67 -18.22
C GLU A 171 8.06 -13.96 -18.99
#